data_bf57d47a345b6af9cf18133ce8d9dc87
#
_entry.id   bf57d47a345b6af9cf18133ce8d9dc87
#
_cell.length_a   1.000
_cell.length_b   1.000
_cell.length_c   1.000
_cell.angle_alpha   90.00
_cell.angle_beta   90.00
_cell.angle_gamma   90.00
#
_symmetry.space_group_name_H-M   'P 1'
#
loop_
_entity.id
_entity.type
_entity.pdbx_description
1 polymer ?
#
loop_
_entity_poly.entity_id
_entity_poly.type
_entity_poly.pdbx_seq_one_letter_code
_entity_poly.pdbx_strand_id
1 'polypeptide(L)'
;MAKMRSLCAPASGDYRLTMRIALFQPEIAGNVGAVMRLGACFGVAVDLVEPMGFAWDDKRVRRSAMDYIDHVEVQRHAGFDAFRSTIGDARIVLMTTKAAASLYDFAFRADDVLLFGMEGAGVPAAVADAADAAIKIPLRPQVRSFNLATSAAIALGEALRQTGTLP
;
A
#
# COMPACT_ATOMS: atom_id res chain seq x y z
N MET A 1 19.00 -24.25 13.90
CA MET A 1 18.12 -23.23 14.52
C MET A 1 18.35 -21.92 13.78
N ALA A 2 17.53 -21.61 12.77
CA ALA A 2 17.62 -20.37 12.02
C ALA A 2 17.05 -19.22 12.90
N LYS A 3 17.86 -18.19 13.14
CA LYS A 3 17.45 -16.98 13.86
C LYS A 3 16.26 -16.35 13.12
N MET A 4 15.11 -16.33 13.78
CA MET A 4 13.95 -15.54 13.37
C MET A 4 14.37 -14.07 13.25
N ARG A 5 14.58 -13.57 12.04
CA ARG A 5 14.70 -12.13 11.81
C ARG A 5 13.33 -11.52 12.07
N SER A 6 13.29 -10.51 12.95
CA SER A 6 12.10 -9.68 13.16
C SER A 6 11.65 -9.11 11.81
N LEU A 7 10.37 -9.23 11.49
CA LEU A 7 9.74 -8.65 10.28
C LEU A 7 9.77 -7.10 10.27
N CYS A 8 10.46 -6.49 11.23
CA CYS A 8 10.61 -5.06 11.40
C CYS A 8 12.10 -4.72 11.52
N ALA A 9 12.87 -4.93 10.45
CA ALA A 9 14.19 -4.33 10.36
C ALA A 9 14.04 -2.89 9.86
N PRO A 10 14.75 -1.89 10.44
CA PRO A 10 14.79 -0.57 9.86
C PRO A 10 15.46 -0.70 8.48
N ALA A 11 14.75 -0.32 7.45
CA ALA A 11 15.30 -0.32 6.10
C ALA A 11 16.47 0.68 6.05
N SER A 12 17.66 0.17 5.77
CA SER A 12 18.84 0.97 5.41
C SER A 12 18.87 1.22 3.89
N GLY A 13 17.71 1.50 3.28
CA GLY A 13 17.55 1.81 1.87
C GLY A 13 17.04 3.24 1.71
N ASP A 14 17.40 3.88 0.62
CA ASP A 14 16.95 5.23 0.30
C ASP A 14 15.44 5.18 -0.01
N TYR A 15 14.60 5.47 0.98
CA TYR A 15 13.13 5.49 0.91
C TYR A 15 12.57 6.34 -0.23
N ARG A 16 13.41 7.14 -0.85
CA ARG A 16 13.03 8.24 -1.73
C ARG A 16 12.98 7.89 -3.21
N LEU A 17 13.35 6.67 -3.62
CA LEU A 17 13.60 6.40 -5.03
C LEU A 17 12.72 5.33 -5.69
N THR A 18 11.81 4.68 -4.96
CA THR A 18 10.99 3.61 -5.51
C THR A 18 9.53 3.72 -5.08
N MET A 19 8.64 3.35 -6.00
CA MET A 19 7.21 3.23 -5.72
C MET A 19 6.93 2.33 -4.51
N ARG A 20 5.92 2.70 -3.71
CA ARG A 20 5.52 1.98 -2.50
C ARG A 20 4.01 1.83 -2.43
N ILE A 21 3.54 0.83 -1.74
CA ILE A 21 2.13 0.67 -1.37
C ILE A 21 2.00 0.97 0.12
N ALA A 22 1.07 1.85 0.49
CA ALA A 22 0.74 2.12 1.89
C ALA A 22 -0.71 1.71 2.17
N LEU A 23 -0.92 0.95 3.24
CA LEU A 23 -2.24 0.56 3.73
C LEU A 23 -2.54 1.29 5.03
N PHE A 24 -3.53 2.17 5.00
CA PHE A 24 -3.97 2.92 6.17
C PHE A 24 -4.97 2.10 6.97
N GLN A 25 -4.58 1.67 8.17
CA GLN A 25 -5.41 0.95 9.13
C GLN A 25 -6.19 -0.24 8.50
N PRO A 26 -5.52 -1.16 7.80
CA PRO A 26 -6.19 -2.24 7.11
C PRO A 26 -6.95 -3.13 8.11
N GLU A 27 -8.17 -3.58 7.72
CA GLU A 27 -9.07 -4.29 8.62
C GLU A 27 -8.99 -5.82 8.43
N ILE A 28 -8.53 -6.30 7.27
CA ILE A 28 -8.56 -7.71 6.90
C ILE A 28 -7.15 -8.25 6.65
N ALA A 29 -6.67 -9.14 7.55
CA ALA A 29 -5.33 -9.75 7.45
C ALA A 29 -5.06 -10.45 6.11
N GLY A 30 -6.08 -11.08 5.50
CA GLY A 30 -5.98 -11.70 4.19
C GLY A 30 -5.65 -10.72 3.06
N ASN A 31 -6.21 -9.51 3.10
CA ASN A 31 -5.92 -8.45 2.14
C ASN A 31 -4.47 -7.95 2.29
N VAL A 32 -4.02 -7.77 3.54
CA VAL A 32 -2.63 -7.38 3.82
C VAL A 32 -1.65 -8.42 3.26
N GLY A 33 -1.90 -9.71 3.52
CA GLY A 33 -1.08 -10.79 2.98
C GLY A 33 -1.06 -10.83 1.45
N ALA A 34 -2.20 -10.59 0.79
CA ALA A 34 -2.28 -10.52 -0.67
C ALA A 34 -1.51 -9.32 -1.24
N VAL A 35 -1.57 -8.15 -0.56
CA VAL A 35 -0.79 -6.96 -0.96
C VAL A 35 0.71 -7.18 -0.74
N MET A 36 1.11 -7.83 0.35
CA MET A 36 2.52 -8.20 0.59
C MET A 36 3.04 -9.13 -0.51
N ARG A 37 2.23 -10.12 -0.92
CA ARG A 37 2.58 -10.98 -2.05
C ARG A 37 2.70 -10.19 -3.35
N LEU A 38 1.81 -9.24 -3.59
CA LEU A 38 1.88 -8.33 -4.73
C LEU A 38 3.19 -7.53 -4.71
N GLY A 39 3.55 -6.95 -3.55
CA GLY A 39 4.82 -6.24 -3.35
C GLY A 39 6.04 -7.12 -3.66
N ALA A 40 6.03 -8.38 -3.19
CA ALA A 40 7.10 -9.34 -3.50
C ALA A 40 7.22 -9.62 -5.00
N CYS A 41 6.08 -9.80 -5.70
CA CYS A 41 6.08 -10.08 -7.14
C CYS A 41 6.61 -8.94 -8.00
N PHE A 42 6.43 -7.70 -7.57
CA PHE A 42 6.86 -6.51 -8.30
C PHE A 42 8.11 -5.82 -7.73
N GLY A 43 8.66 -6.32 -6.61
CA GLY A 43 9.80 -5.68 -5.93
C GLY A 43 9.43 -4.35 -5.28
N VAL A 44 8.18 -4.18 -4.85
CA VAL A 44 7.63 -2.95 -4.28
C VAL A 44 7.42 -3.12 -2.78
N ALA A 45 7.91 -2.16 -1.99
CA ALA A 45 7.76 -2.17 -0.55
C ALA A 45 6.32 -1.87 -0.10
N VAL A 46 5.94 -2.40 1.08
CA VAL A 46 4.60 -2.23 1.67
C VAL A 46 4.70 -1.59 3.03
N ASP A 47 4.03 -0.45 3.19
CA ASP A 47 3.88 0.28 4.45
C ASP A 47 2.52 -0.03 5.09
N LEU A 48 2.53 -0.36 6.37
CA LEU A 48 1.33 -0.62 7.15
C LEU A 48 1.18 0.45 8.23
N VAL A 49 0.15 1.28 8.12
CA VAL A 49 -0.16 2.34 9.08
C VAL A 49 -1.13 1.80 10.13
N GLU A 50 -0.70 1.75 11.38
CA GLU A 50 -1.51 1.26 12.51
C GLU A 50 -2.49 2.32 13.05
N PRO A 51 -3.52 1.92 13.85
CA PRO A 51 -3.82 0.55 14.26
C PRO A 51 -4.46 -0.26 13.13
N MET A 52 -4.22 -1.58 13.10
CA MET A 52 -4.90 -2.49 12.19
C MET A 52 -6.17 -3.05 12.83
N GLY A 53 -7.18 -3.38 12.03
CA GLY A 53 -8.44 -3.97 12.50
C GLY A 53 -8.33 -5.44 12.97
N PHE A 54 -7.11 -5.98 13.02
CA PHE A 54 -6.81 -7.34 13.49
C PHE A 54 -5.51 -7.36 14.30
N ALA A 55 -5.39 -8.34 15.20
CA ALA A 55 -4.13 -8.59 15.88
C ALA A 55 -3.10 -9.12 14.87
N TRP A 56 -1.94 -8.46 14.84
CA TRP A 56 -0.83 -8.92 14.00
C TRP A 56 -0.36 -10.29 14.47
N ASP A 57 -0.48 -11.27 13.60
CA ASP A 57 0.01 -12.63 13.82
C ASP A 57 0.88 -13.02 12.62
N ASP A 58 2.17 -13.12 12.85
CA ASP A 58 3.15 -13.50 11.82
C ASP A 58 2.76 -14.79 11.09
N LYS A 59 2.16 -15.77 11.80
CA LYS A 59 1.74 -17.03 11.21
C LYS A 59 0.55 -16.85 10.25
N ARG A 60 -0.42 -16.00 10.61
CA ARG A 60 -1.58 -15.70 9.76
C ARG A 60 -1.18 -14.91 8.51
N VAL A 61 -0.33 -13.90 8.70
CA VAL A 61 0.19 -13.07 7.61
C VAL A 61 1.07 -13.91 6.68
N ARG A 62 1.99 -14.70 7.22
CA ARG A 62 2.80 -15.66 6.45
C ARG A 62 1.96 -16.64 5.66
N ARG A 63 0.89 -17.18 6.23
CA ARG A 63 -0.02 -18.09 5.52
C ARG A 63 -0.70 -17.42 4.33
N SER A 64 -1.06 -16.14 4.46
CA SER A 64 -1.70 -15.36 3.38
C SER A 64 -0.70 -14.88 2.32
N ALA A 65 0.52 -14.53 2.75
CA ALA A 65 1.61 -14.12 1.86
C ALA A 65 2.39 -15.32 1.28
N MET A 66 2.17 -16.53 1.81
CA MET A 66 2.91 -17.76 1.48
C MET A 66 4.43 -17.55 1.70
N ASP A 67 5.27 -18.17 0.87
CA ASP A 67 6.74 -18.06 0.94
C ASP A 67 7.27 -16.71 0.43
N TYR A 68 6.39 -15.82 -0.07
CA TYR A 68 6.76 -14.52 -0.63
C TYR A 68 7.12 -13.45 0.42
N ILE A 69 6.84 -13.70 1.70
CA ILE A 69 7.08 -12.72 2.77
C ILE A 69 8.57 -12.37 2.93
N ASP A 70 9.46 -13.31 2.60
CA ASP A 70 10.90 -13.10 2.69
C ASP A 70 11.45 -12.29 1.49
N HIS A 71 10.60 -11.99 0.50
CA HIS A 71 10.92 -11.27 -0.73
C HIS A 71 10.25 -9.89 -0.81
N VAL A 72 9.60 -9.43 0.25
CA VAL A 72 8.96 -8.12 0.32
C VAL A 72 9.48 -7.34 1.52
N GLU A 73 9.82 -6.08 1.30
CA GLU A 73 10.08 -5.16 2.40
C GLU A 73 8.74 -4.68 2.97
N VAL A 74 8.53 -4.94 4.28
CA VAL A 74 7.32 -4.50 4.99
C VAL A 74 7.73 -3.62 6.15
N GLN A 75 7.18 -2.41 6.21
CA GLN A 75 7.37 -1.51 7.31
C GLN A 75 6.04 -1.19 8.01
N ARG A 76 6.07 -1.22 9.34
CA ARG A 76 4.93 -0.85 10.19
C ARG A 76 5.18 0.51 10.82
N HIS A 77 4.14 1.36 10.82
CA HIS A 77 4.18 2.70 11.38
C HIS A 77 3.12 2.82 12.47
N ALA A 78 3.47 3.39 13.62
CA ALA A 78 2.58 3.54 14.77
C ALA A 78 1.35 4.46 14.51
N GLY A 79 1.32 5.13 13.34
CA GLY A 79 0.24 5.99 12.90
C GLY A 79 0.64 6.77 11.65
N PHE A 80 -0.29 7.58 11.14
CA PHE A 80 -0.10 8.32 9.89
C PHE A 80 1.05 9.33 9.97
N ASP A 81 1.24 10.02 11.11
CA ASP A 81 2.31 11.00 11.29
C ASP A 81 3.70 10.34 11.23
N ALA A 82 3.84 9.16 11.86
CA ALA A 82 5.05 8.38 11.80
C ALA A 82 5.36 7.90 10.38
N PHE A 83 4.33 7.45 9.65
CA PHE A 83 4.43 7.10 8.24
C PHE A 83 4.86 8.31 7.40
N ARG A 84 4.16 9.45 7.51
CA ARG A 84 4.49 10.68 6.75
C ARG A 84 5.92 11.15 7.01
N SER A 85 6.36 11.11 8.28
CA SER A 85 7.73 11.46 8.65
C SER A 85 8.76 10.53 8.01
N THR A 86 8.43 9.25 7.85
CA THR A 86 9.33 8.25 7.26
C THR A 86 9.48 8.44 5.76
N ILE A 87 8.38 8.67 5.03
CA ILE A 87 8.42 8.83 3.56
C ILE A 87 8.91 10.22 3.13
N GLY A 88 9.02 11.18 4.07
CA GLY A 88 9.50 12.54 3.81
C GLY A 88 8.68 13.26 2.74
N ASP A 89 9.33 13.72 1.67
CA ASP A 89 8.70 14.50 0.60
C ASP A 89 8.12 13.64 -0.53
N ALA A 90 8.08 12.31 -0.38
CA ALA A 90 7.46 11.43 -1.36
C ALA A 90 5.97 11.76 -1.56
N ARG A 91 5.54 11.75 -2.83
CA ARG A 91 4.17 12.11 -3.21
C ARG A 91 3.19 11.00 -2.82
N ILE A 92 2.18 11.32 -2.00
CA ILE A 92 1.11 10.42 -1.63
C ILE A 92 -0.02 10.53 -2.66
N VAL A 93 -0.33 9.41 -3.30
CA VAL A 93 -1.46 9.26 -4.23
C VAL A 93 -2.53 8.40 -3.56
N LEU A 94 -3.60 9.05 -3.08
CA LEU A 94 -4.72 8.37 -2.42
C LEU A 94 -5.63 7.69 -3.43
N MET A 95 -5.78 6.38 -3.27
CA MET A 95 -6.75 5.57 -4.01
C MET A 95 -8.10 5.59 -3.30
N THR A 96 -9.08 6.28 -3.88
CA THR A 96 -10.42 6.42 -3.26
C THR A 96 -11.51 6.50 -4.32
N THR A 97 -12.64 5.85 -4.08
CA THR A 97 -13.81 5.89 -4.97
C THR A 97 -14.46 7.28 -5.01
N LYS A 98 -14.13 8.17 -4.07
CA LYS A 98 -14.65 9.54 -3.98
C LYS A 98 -13.91 10.54 -4.88
N ALA A 99 -12.77 10.16 -5.45
CA ALA A 99 -11.98 11.04 -6.30
C ALA A 99 -12.71 11.39 -7.62
N ALA A 100 -12.41 12.57 -8.14
CA ALA A 100 -12.87 12.97 -9.47
C ALA A 100 -11.98 12.37 -10.58
N ALA A 101 -10.65 12.42 -10.38
CA ALA A 101 -9.67 11.99 -11.36
C ALA A 101 -9.63 10.46 -11.51
N SER A 102 -9.51 9.99 -12.76
CA SER A 102 -9.36 8.57 -13.09
C SER A 102 -7.91 8.12 -12.94
N LEU A 103 -7.72 6.89 -12.51
CA LEU A 103 -6.43 6.20 -12.51
C LEU A 103 -5.72 6.29 -13.88
N TYR A 104 -6.49 6.14 -14.97
CA TYR A 104 -5.94 6.05 -16.31
C TYR A 104 -5.58 7.40 -16.94
N ASP A 105 -6.06 8.50 -16.35
CA ASP A 105 -5.75 9.86 -16.76
C ASP A 105 -4.66 10.51 -15.87
N PHE A 106 -4.19 9.79 -14.84
CA PHE A 106 -3.21 10.27 -13.89
C PHE A 106 -1.79 9.95 -14.33
N ALA A 107 -0.88 10.92 -14.21
CA ALA A 107 0.54 10.74 -14.49
C ALA A 107 1.31 10.32 -13.24
N PHE A 108 1.68 9.05 -13.17
CA PHE A 108 2.46 8.49 -12.06
C PHE A 108 3.94 8.87 -12.15
N ARG A 109 4.60 8.87 -10.98
CA ARG A 109 6.05 9.00 -10.81
C ARG A 109 6.61 7.70 -10.22
N ALA A 110 7.87 7.41 -10.51
CA ALA A 110 8.53 6.19 -10.05
C ALA A 110 8.67 6.10 -8.52
N ASP A 111 8.54 7.21 -7.82
CA ASP A 111 8.66 7.35 -6.37
C ASP A 111 7.31 7.63 -5.66
N ASP A 112 6.19 7.45 -6.35
CA ASP A 112 4.87 7.61 -5.75
C ASP A 112 4.59 6.59 -4.65
N VAL A 113 3.90 7.05 -3.61
CA VAL A 113 3.34 6.20 -2.56
C VAL A 113 1.84 6.04 -2.81
N LEU A 114 1.42 4.84 -3.19
CA LEU A 114 0.01 4.51 -3.43
C LEU A 114 -0.68 4.21 -2.10
N LEU A 115 -1.48 5.15 -1.58
CA LEU A 115 -2.17 5.02 -0.30
C LEU A 115 -3.57 4.45 -0.47
N PHE A 116 -3.87 3.38 0.25
CA PHE A 116 -5.19 2.74 0.33
C PHE A 116 -5.74 2.85 1.75
N GLY A 117 -7.01 3.18 1.88
CA GLY A 117 -7.69 3.31 3.18
C GLY A 117 -8.26 2.00 3.71
N MET A 118 -8.90 2.09 4.88
CA MET A 118 -9.69 1.01 5.48
C MET A 118 -10.73 0.48 4.50
N GLU A 119 -10.99 -0.83 4.54
CA GLU A 119 -11.96 -1.47 3.66
C GLU A 119 -13.40 -0.95 3.89
N GLY A 120 -13.76 -0.66 5.13
CA GLY A 120 -15.09 -0.18 5.48
C GLY A 120 -15.28 1.32 5.33
N ALA A 121 -14.31 2.13 5.75
CA ALA A 121 -14.46 3.59 5.90
C ALA A 121 -13.56 4.43 4.98
N GLY A 122 -12.56 3.83 4.33
CA GLY A 122 -11.54 4.57 3.59
C GLY A 122 -10.55 5.28 4.51
N VAL A 123 -10.28 6.56 4.28
CA VAL A 123 -9.40 7.37 5.14
C VAL A 123 -10.18 8.53 5.77
N PRO A 124 -9.78 9.00 6.98
CA PRO A 124 -10.29 10.24 7.57
C PRO A 124 -9.97 11.46 6.69
N ALA A 125 -10.76 12.54 6.83
CA ALA A 125 -10.56 13.77 6.07
C ALA A 125 -9.14 14.32 6.20
N ALA A 126 -8.58 14.35 7.41
CA ALA A 126 -7.20 14.82 7.63
C ALA A 126 -6.13 14.04 6.85
N VAL A 127 -6.32 12.73 6.67
CA VAL A 127 -5.42 11.89 5.85
C VAL A 127 -5.64 12.15 4.35
N ALA A 128 -6.90 12.34 3.94
CA ALA A 128 -7.22 12.67 2.57
C ALA A 128 -6.66 14.04 2.17
N ASP A 129 -6.76 15.03 3.06
CA ASP A 129 -6.25 16.40 2.86
C ASP A 129 -4.70 16.45 2.84
N ALA A 130 -4.05 15.49 3.49
CA ALA A 130 -2.59 15.36 3.49
C ALA A 130 -2.04 14.61 2.26
N ALA A 131 -2.91 14.04 1.42
CA ALA A 131 -2.49 13.40 0.17
C ALA A 131 -2.26 14.45 -0.93
N ASP A 132 -1.22 14.23 -1.73
CA ASP A 132 -0.84 15.14 -2.83
C ASP A 132 -1.78 15.01 -4.05
N ALA A 133 -2.42 13.85 -4.19
CA ALA A 133 -3.42 13.58 -5.21
C ALA A 133 -4.41 12.52 -4.72
N ALA A 134 -5.63 12.56 -5.27
CA ALA A 134 -6.64 11.54 -5.07
C ALA A 134 -7.18 11.06 -6.42
N ILE A 135 -7.18 9.75 -6.64
CA ILE A 135 -7.61 9.13 -7.88
C ILE A 135 -8.49 7.90 -7.62
N LYS A 136 -9.27 7.51 -8.61
CA LYS A 136 -10.15 6.34 -8.55
C LYS A 136 -9.92 5.38 -9.70
N ILE A 137 -10.13 4.11 -9.43
CA ILE A 137 -10.32 3.11 -10.47
C ILE A 137 -11.77 3.27 -10.98
N PRO A 138 -12.00 3.50 -12.28
CA PRO A 138 -13.36 3.61 -12.80
C PRO A 138 -14.18 2.34 -12.54
N LEU A 139 -15.41 2.53 -12.08
CA LEU A 139 -16.35 1.48 -11.72
C LEU A 139 -17.68 1.69 -12.42
N ARG A 140 -18.45 0.62 -12.62
CA ARG A 140 -19.85 0.73 -13.02
C ARG A 140 -20.67 1.38 -11.90
N PRO A 141 -21.69 2.21 -12.19
CA PRO A 141 -22.46 2.94 -11.17
C PRO A 141 -23.15 2.06 -10.12
N GLN A 142 -23.39 0.79 -10.44
CA GLN A 142 -24.13 -0.16 -9.58
C GLN A 142 -23.25 -0.83 -8.51
N VAL A 143 -21.92 -0.66 -8.59
CA VAL A 143 -20.97 -1.27 -7.65
C VAL A 143 -20.26 -0.20 -6.82
N ARG A 144 -19.79 -0.57 -5.61
CA ARG A 144 -19.23 0.40 -4.67
C ARG A 144 -17.71 0.50 -4.72
N SER A 145 -17.03 -0.64 -4.76
CA SER A 145 -15.56 -0.71 -4.72
C SER A 145 -15.08 -2.09 -5.16
N PHE A 146 -13.82 -2.19 -5.51
CA PHE A 146 -13.08 -3.44 -5.56
C PHE A 146 -12.61 -3.85 -4.15
N ASN A 147 -12.23 -5.11 -3.98
CA ASN A 147 -11.44 -5.57 -2.84
C ASN A 147 -10.12 -4.78 -2.77
N LEU A 148 -9.59 -4.56 -1.55
CA LEU A 148 -8.38 -3.77 -1.31
C LEU A 148 -7.18 -4.28 -2.12
N ALA A 149 -6.90 -5.58 -2.06
CA ALA A 149 -5.77 -6.17 -2.77
C ALA A 149 -5.95 -6.12 -4.30
N THR A 150 -7.18 -6.26 -4.79
CA THR A 150 -7.52 -6.09 -6.21
C THR A 150 -7.28 -4.64 -6.65
N SER A 151 -7.71 -3.66 -5.83
CA SER A 151 -7.45 -2.25 -6.09
C SER A 151 -5.96 -1.95 -6.15
N ALA A 152 -5.18 -2.50 -5.21
CA ALA A 152 -3.74 -2.35 -5.17
C ALA A 152 -3.07 -2.95 -6.43
N ALA A 153 -3.51 -4.13 -6.87
CA ALA A 153 -2.96 -4.77 -8.07
C ALA A 153 -3.23 -3.96 -9.35
N ILE A 154 -4.45 -3.44 -9.51
CA ILE A 154 -4.82 -2.61 -10.68
C ILE A 154 -3.99 -1.31 -10.68
N ALA A 155 -3.95 -0.61 -9.55
CA ALA A 155 -3.26 0.68 -9.44
C ALA A 155 -1.75 0.54 -9.61
N LEU A 156 -1.14 -0.45 -8.94
CA LEU A 156 0.29 -0.71 -9.04
C LEU A 156 0.68 -1.12 -10.47
N GLY A 157 -0.07 -2.03 -11.09
CA GLY A 157 0.21 -2.47 -12.46
C GLY A 157 0.22 -1.32 -13.45
N GLU A 158 -0.75 -0.41 -13.38
CA GLU A 158 -0.80 0.78 -14.23
C GLU A 158 0.35 1.75 -13.91
N ALA A 159 0.63 2.01 -12.64
CA ALA A 159 1.70 2.90 -12.23
C ALA A 159 3.08 2.40 -12.69
N LEU A 160 3.39 1.11 -12.51
CA LEU A 160 4.64 0.51 -12.98
C LEU A 160 4.73 0.51 -14.52
N ARG A 161 3.61 0.27 -15.21
CA ARG A 161 3.56 0.35 -16.68
C ARG A 161 3.91 1.75 -17.18
N GLN A 162 3.32 2.81 -16.57
CA GLN A 162 3.58 4.20 -16.96
C GLN A 162 5.02 4.63 -16.69
N THR A 163 5.58 4.19 -15.57
CA THR A 163 6.94 4.57 -15.15
C THR A 163 8.03 3.71 -15.77
N GLY A 164 7.67 2.65 -16.49
CA GLY A 164 8.63 1.74 -17.11
C GLY A 164 9.43 0.90 -16.10
N THR A 165 8.84 0.67 -14.91
CA THR A 165 9.49 -0.05 -13.79
C THR A 165 8.89 -1.45 -13.54
N LEU A 166 8.19 -2.01 -14.53
CA LEU A 166 7.80 -3.43 -14.50
C LEU A 166 9.05 -4.31 -14.48
N PRO A 167 9.06 -5.42 -13.68
CA PRO A 167 10.19 -6.35 -13.63
C PRO A 167 10.42 -7.09 -14.94
#